data_594fd6c5395c39ca198d4cb2d7664e3c
#
_entry.id   594fd6c5395c39ca198d4cb2d7664e3c
#
_cell.length_a   1.000
_cell.length_b   1.000
_cell.length_c   1.000
_cell.angle_alpha   90.00
_cell.angle_beta   90.00
_cell.angle_gamma   90.00
#
_symmetry.space_group_name_H-M   'P 1'
#
loop_
_entity.id
_entity.type
_entity.pdbx_description
1 polymer ?
#
loop_
_entity_poly.entity_id
_entity_poly.type
_entity_poly.pdbx_seq_one_letter_code
_entity_poly.pdbx_strand_id
1 'polypeptide(L)'
;AITRAKIINPNLRIIALSATLENMDEIENWLEATVVEHDYRPVPLTKNVLNTEMFSTKNKNDVIVKILEKAMSENSQALSFVSTRRFTESLATYVASKLKNKTSAEQKARFKEVARKLLEVPEKKGSRPTTTCLKLAEACENGAVFHHAGLFSEQKEIIEDEFRNGNILMIAATPSLMYGVNLPSKYVIIRDYTRWTSQGPQAIPVFDYEQMSGRAGRPQYDSSGYSYLIAKSMDEAASLEERYVYGQVEPTNSKLIENKDAIFKQIIAQVASTLARTPEDLQDFFKKTFYGYQMTANQSMSFFAEESLKFEIMNALEFLLQNQILQATPSGLKTTPFGNL
;
A
#
# COMPACT_ATOMS: atom_id res chain seq x y z
N ALA A 1 -1.11 -18.02 -1.16
CA ALA A 1 -2.44 -18.21 -0.56
C ALA A 1 -3.39 -18.93 -1.52
N ILE A 2 -3.68 -18.37 -2.71
CA ILE A 2 -4.63 -18.93 -3.71
C ILE A 2 -4.29 -20.39 -4.05
N THR A 3 -3.05 -20.70 -4.42
CA THR A 3 -2.61 -22.06 -4.78
C THR A 3 -2.89 -23.05 -3.66
N ARG A 4 -2.59 -22.69 -2.39
CA ARG A 4 -2.90 -23.53 -1.23
C ARG A 4 -4.39 -23.78 -1.09
N ALA A 5 -5.19 -22.74 -1.23
CA ALA A 5 -6.64 -22.85 -1.14
C ALA A 5 -7.22 -23.75 -2.24
N LYS A 6 -6.74 -23.64 -3.49
CA LYS A 6 -7.12 -24.54 -4.60
C LYS A 6 -6.69 -26.00 -4.35
N ILE A 7 -5.54 -26.24 -3.75
CA ILE A 7 -5.09 -27.61 -3.42
C ILE A 7 -5.97 -28.23 -2.33
N ILE A 8 -6.34 -27.46 -1.30
CA ILE A 8 -7.17 -27.94 -0.20
C ILE A 8 -8.63 -28.12 -0.67
N ASN A 9 -9.12 -27.22 -1.49
CA ASN A 9 -10.46 -27.26 -2.05
C ASN A 9 -10.42 -27.01 -3.57
N PRO A 10 -10.35 -28.07 -4.40
CA PRO A 10 -10.33 -27.93 -5.86
C PRO A 10 -11.55 -27.24 -6.46
N ASN A 11 -12.68 -27.25 -5.76
CA ASN A 11 -13.93 -26.61 -6.18
C ASN A 11 -14.06 -25.15 -5.73
N LEU A 12 -12.97 -24.56 -5.20
CA LEU A 12 -12.95 -23.19 -4.73
C LEU A 12 -13.22 -22.21 -5.86
N ARG A 13 -14.27 -21.42 -5.74
CA ARG A 13 -14.52 -20.28 -6.62
C ARG A 13 -13.70 -19.08 -6.17
N ILE A 14 -12.94 -18.51 -7.09
CA ILE A 14 -12.09 -17.35 -6.84
C ILE A 14 -12.69 -16.15 -7.56
N ILE A 15 -12.84 -15.04 -6.83
CA ILE A 15 -13.20 -13.74 -7.38
C ILE A 15 -12.06 -12.80 -7.00
N ALA A 16 -11.35 -12.28 -7.99
CA ALA A 16 -10.29 -11.29 -7.81
C ALA A 16 -10.78 -9.92 -8.29
N LEU A 17 -10.56 -8.89 -7.50
CA LEU A 17 -10.93 -7.51 -7.83
C LEU A 17 -9.66 -6.67 -7.84
N SER A 18 -9.42 -5.95 -8.92
CA SER A 18 -8.31 -5.01 -9.04
C SER A 18 -8.77 -3.76 -9.79
N ALA A 19 -8.24 -2.60 -9.40
CA ALA A 19 -8.51 -1.36 -10.13
C ALA A 19 -7.52 -1.14 -11.30
N THR A 20 -6.33 -1.76 -11.22
CA THR A 20 -5.25 -1.59 -12.19
C THR A 20 -4.45 -2.88 -12.29
N LEU A 21 -4.36 -3.46 -13.46
CA LEU A 21 -3.58 -4.66 -13.71
C LEU A 21 -3.10 -4.64 -15.18
N GLU A 22 -1.78 -4.65 -15.41
CA GLU A 22 -1.23 -4.57 -16.77
C GLU A 22 -1.28 -5.93 -17.48
N ASN A 23 -0.85 -6.98 -16.78
CA ASN A 23 -0.77 -8.33 -17.35
C ASN A 23 -1.97 -9.20 -16.98
N MET A 24 -3.17 -8.73 -17.33
CA MET A 24 -4.42 -9.44 -17.03
C MET A 24 -4.45 -10.84 -17.63
N ASP A 25 -3.99 -10.99 -18.88
CA ASP A 25 -3.97 -12.27 -19.60
C ASP A 25 -3.17 -13.34 -18.85
N GLU A 26 -2.04 -12.98 -18.23
CA GLU A 26 -1.26 -13.93 -17.44
C GLU A 26 -2.02 -14.41 -16.20
N ILE A 27 -2.75 -13.52 -15.55
CA ILE A 27 -3.52 -13.84 -14.35
C ILE A 27 -4.79 -14.62 -14.71
N GLU A 28 -5.46 -14.26 -15.79
CA GLU A 28 -6.60 -15.00 -16.37
C GLU A 28 -6.20 -16.44 -16.64
N ASN A 29 -5.14 -16.63 -17.41
CA ASN A 29 -4.64 -17.96 -17.76
C ASN A 29 -4.18 -18.76 -16.53
N TRP A 30 -3.44 -18.14 -15.59
CA TRP A 30 -3.01 -18.81 -14.36
C TRP A 30 -4.17 -19.24 -13.47
N LEU A 31 -5.19 -18.40 -13.33
CA LEU A 31 -6.36 -18.67 -12.48
C LEU A 31 -7.40 -19.53 -13.19
N GLU A 32 -7.31 -19.68 -14.52
CA GLU A 32 -8.39 -20.24 -15.37
C GLU A 32 -9.70 -19.46 -15.16
N ALA A 33 -9.59 -18.13 -15.10
CA ALA A 33 -10.67 -17.22 -14.77
C ALA A 33 -11.21 -16.54 -16.03
N THR A 34 -12.37 -15.93 -15.92
CA THR A 34 -12.89 -15.00 -16.93
C THR A 34 -12.66 -13.59 -16.49
N VAL A 35 -11.99 -12.79 -17.33
CA VAL A 35 -11.78 -11.37 -17.07
C VAL A 35 -13.04 -10.59 -17.43
N VAL A 36 -13.46 -9.70 -16.53
CA VAL A 36 -14.50 -8.70 -16.78
C VAL A 36 -13.85 -7.34 -16.56
N GLU A 37 -13.55 -6.65 -17.64
CA GLU A 37 -12.96 -5.32 -17.63
C GLU A 37 -14.01 -4.25 -17.86
N HIS A 38 -13.94 -3.14 -17.11
CA HIS A 38 -14.82 -2.00 -17.28
C HIS A 38 -14.14 -0.72 -16.85
N ASP A 39 -14.13 0.29 -17.71
CA ASP A 39 -13.52 1.61 -17.47
C ASP A 39 -14.41 2.54 -16.63
N TYR A 40 -15.42 2.00 -15.97
CA TYR A 40 -16.34 2.81 -15.18
C TYR A 40 -15.66 3.39 -13.94
N ARG A 41 -15.63 4.71 -13.85
CA ARG A 41 -15.24 5.46 -12.67
C ARG A 41 -16.39 6.38 -12.24
N PRO A 42 -16.93 6.22 -11.01
CA PRO A 42 -18.11 6.99 -10.57
C PRO A 42 -17.83 8.49 -10.44
N VAL A 43 -16.59 8.89 -10.16
CA VAL A 43 -16.17 10.30 -10.06
C VAL A 43 -14.98 10.52 -11.00
N PRO A 44 -15.07 11.41 -12.01
CA PRO A 44 -13.96 11.74 -12.89
C PRO A 44 -12.71 12.17 -12.11
N LEU A 45 -11.54 11.68 -12.50
CA LEU A 45 -10.25 11.98 -11.86
C LEU A 45 -9.40 12.86 -12.76
N THR A 46 -8.96 13.98 -12.20
CA THR A 46 -7.95 14.84 -12.84
C THR A 46 -6.62 14.64 -12.12
N LYS A 47 -5.60 14.24 -12.86
CA LYS A 47 -4.22 14.06 -12.38
C LYS A 47 -3.37 15.23 -12.87
N ASN A 48 -2.63 15.86 -11.97
CA ASN A 48 -1.73 16.97 -12.30
C ASN A 48 -0.43 16.86 -11.51
N VAL A 49 0.65 17.32 -12.12
CA VAL A 49 1.91 17.53 -11.43
C VAL A 49 2.08 19.03 -11.18
N LEU A 50 2.20 19.39 -9.91
CA LEU A 50 2.43 20.78 -9.47
C LEU A 50 3.89 20.91 -9.05
N ASN A 51 4.51 22.06 -9.30
CA ASN A 51 5.86 22.35 -8.81
C ASN A 51 5.85 23.51 -7.81
N THR A 52 6.89 23.57 -6.98
CA THR A 52 6.99 24.61 -5.93
C THR A 52 7.17 26.01 -6.50
N GLU A 53 7.72 26.16 -7.70
CA GLU A 53 7.94 27.46 -8.36
C GLU A 53 6.62 28.14 -8.72
N MET A 54 5.59 27.37 -9.13
CA MET A 54 4.24 27.88 -9.42
C MET A 54 3.63 28.61 -8.20
N PHE A 55 4.08 28.29 -7.00
CA PHE A 55 3.60 28.85 -5.73
C PHE A 55 4.61 29.80 -5.09
N SER A 56 5.67 30.18 -5.81
CA SER A 56 6.74 31.04 -5.30
C SER A 56 7.34 30.57 -3.98
N THR A 57 7.50 29.26 -3.79
CA THR A 57 8.07 28.64 -2.59
C THR A 57 9.11 27.58 -2.99
N LYS A 58 9.95 27.21 -2.04
CA LYS A 58 10.86 26.05 -2.15
C LYS A 58 10.38 24.84 -1.32
N ASN A 59 9.31 25.02 -0.57
CA ASN A 59 8.81 24.03 0.38
C ASN A 59 7.53 23.36 -0.16
N LYS A 60 7.59 22.08 -0.46
CA LYS A 60 6.42 21.29 -0.91
C LYS A 60 5.25 21.36 0.08
N ASN A 61 5.51 21.54 1.38
CA ASN A 61 4.44 21.65 2.37
C ASN A 61 3.61 22.92 2.22
N ASP A 62 4.19 24.02 1.70
CA ASP A 62 3.44 25.24 1.41
C ASP A 62 2.44 25.02 0.28
N VAL A 63 2.82 24.26 -0.74
CA VAL A 63 1.92 23.85 -1.84
C VAL A 63 0.73 23.06 -1.28
N ILE A 64 0.98 22.12 -0.36
CA ILE A 64 -0.07 21.35 0.31
C ILE A 64 -1.03 22.26 1.07
N VAL A 65 -0.52 23.25 1.81
CA VAL A 65 -1.35 24.22 2.52
C VAL A 65 -2.24 24.99 1.54
N LYS A 66 -1.72 25.42 0.39
CA LYS A 66 -2.52 26.11 -0.64
C LYS A 66 -3.61 25.22 -1.24
N ILE A 67 -3.31 23.95 -1.51
CA ILE A 67 -4.33 22.99 -1.98
C ILE A 67 -5.40 22.80 -0.91
N LEU A 68 -5.00 22.69 0.36
CA LEU A 68 -5.93 22.51 1.47
C LEU A 68 -6.80 23.76 1.68
N GLU A 69 -6.26 24.97 1.53
CA GLU A 69 -7.05 26.23 1.55
C GLU A 69 -8.14 26.22 0.47
N LYS A 70 -7.79 25.74 -0.75
CA LYS A 70 -8.78 25.53 -1.82
C LYS A 70 -9.82 24.50 -1.42
N ALA A 71 -9.39 23.34 -0.87
CA ALA A 71 -10.31 22.32 -0.41
C ALA A 71 -11.29 22.86 0.65
N MET A 72 -10.79 23.64 1.61
CA MET A 72 -11.62 24.27 2.64
C MET A 72 -12.64 25.25 2.06
N SER A 73 -12.27 26.06 1.06
CA SER A 73 -13.20 26.98 0.39
C SER A 73 -14.34 26.27 -0.35
N GLU A 74 -14.14 25.00 -0.68
CA GLU A 74 -15.10 24.10 -1.34
C GLU A 74 -15.79 23.14 -0.35
N ASN A 75 -15.65 23.35 0.96
CA ASN A 75 -16.13 22.44 2.00
C ASN A 75 -15.66 20.99 1.81
N SER A 76 -14.43 20.83 1.34
CA SER A 76 -13.84 19.55 1.02
C SER A 76 -12.60 19.27 1.87
N GLN A 77 -12.10 18.06 1.77
CA GLN A 77 -10.98 17.55 2.55
C GLN A 77 -9.82 17.13 1.65
N ALA A 78 -8.63 16.95 2.23
CA ALA A 78 -7.46 16.48 1.53
C ALA A 78 -6.83 15.27 2.22
N LEU A 79 -6.33 14.32 1.40
CA LEU A 79 -5.51 13.19 1.83
C LEU A 79 -4.11 13.39 1.25
N SER A 80 -3.08 13.45 2.09
CA SER A 80 -1.70 13.65 1.64
C SER A 80 -0.82 12.45 1.95
N PHE A 81 -0.14 11.91 0.93
CA PHE A 81 0.79 10.79 1.05
C PHE A 81 2.23 11.28 1.14
N VAL A 82 2.97 10.73 2.11
CA VAL A 82 4.40 10.98 2.35
C VAL A 82 5.13 9.68 2.65
N SER A 83 6.44 9.63 2.39
CA SER A 83 7.21 8.39 2.36
C SER A 83 7.43 7.71 3.71
N THR A 84 7.43 8.44 4.83
CA THR A 84 7.78 7.89 6.16
C THR A 84 6.82 8.32 7.26
N ARG A 85 6.76 7.53 8.35
CA ARG A 85 6.00 7.89 9.57
C ARG A 85 6.38 9.27 10.10
N ARG A 86 7.68 9.55 10.21
CA ARG A 86 8.18 10.85 10.69
C ARG A 86 7.70 12.00 9.80
N PHE A 87 7.61 11.79 8.49
CA PHE A 87 7.11 12.81 7.58
C PHE A 87 5.60 13.01 7.69
N THR A 88 4.82 11.99 8.05
CA THR A 88 3.39 12.19 8.32
C THR A 88 3.18 13.08 9.54
N GLU A 89 3.90 12.82 10.64
CA GLU A 89 3.83 13.63 11.87
C GLU A 89 4.25 15.08 11.58
N SER A 90 5.40 15.28 10.93
CA SER A 90 5.91 16.63 10.64
C SER A 90 5.02 17.41 9.67
N LEU A 91 4.44 16.75 8.67
CA LEU A 91 3.50 17.39 7.75
C LEU A 91 2.21 17.81 8.46
N ALA A 92 1.60 16.92 9.24
CA ALA A 92 0.38 17.25 9.98
C ALA A 92 0.61 18.41 10.95
N THR A 93 1.71 18.41 11.72
CA THR A 93 2.08 19.50 12.62
C THR A 93 2.31 20.81 11.84
N TYR A 94 3.01 20.75 10.71
CA TYR A 94 3.25 21.92 9.86
C TYR A 94 1.93 22.52 9.36
N VAL A 95 1.05 21.70 8.78
CA VAL A 95 -0.25 22.14 8.27
C VAL A 95 -1.12 22.70 9.39
N ALA A 96 -1.20 22.01 10.54
CA ALA A 96 -1.91 22.47 11.72
C ALA A 96 -1.47 23.87 12.14
N SER A 97 -0.16 24.16 12.16
CA SER A 97 0.38 25.50 12.49
C SER A 97 -0.10 26.59 11.52
N LYS A 98 -0.28 26.25 10.23
CA LYS A 98 -0.73 27.20 9.20
C LYS A 98 -2.25 27.40 9.21
N LEU A 99 -3.01 26.43 9.74
CA LEU A 99 -4.48 26.50 9.83
C LEU A 99 -4.99 27.18 11.10
N LYS A 100 -4.15 27.37 12.11
CA LYS A 100 -4.53 27.85 13.45
C LYS A 100 -5.50 29.05 13.46
N ASN A 101 -5.36 29.98 12.51
CA ASN A 101 -6.18 31.19 12.38
C ASN A 101 -7.13 31.18 11.18
N LYS A 102 -7.30 30.03 10.51
CA LYS A 102 -8.10 29.92 9.26
C LYS A 102 -9.36 29.08 9.43
N THR A 103 -9.61 28.58 10.62
CA THR A 103 -10.74 27.72 10.96
C THR A 103 -11.74 28.47 11.85
N SER A 104 -13.05 28.20 11.68
CA SER A 104 -14.09 28.77 12.47
C SER A 104 -14.08 28.28 13.92
N ALA A 105 -14.78 29.01 14.82
CA ALA A 105 -14.93 28.56 16.21
C ALA A 105 -15.63 27.20 16.31
N GLU A 106 -16.64 26.97 15.46
CA GLU A 106 -17.38 25.72 15.38
C GLU A 106 -16.46 24.55 14.91
N GLN A 107 -15.66 24.78 13.88
CA GLN A 107 -14.67 23.79 13.42
C GLN A 107 -13.66 23.46 14.53
N LYS A 108 -13.15 24.47 15.23
CA LYS A 108 -12.22 24.26 16.36
C LYS A 108 -12.85 23.46 17.49
N ALA A 109 -14.12 23.67 17.80
CA ALA A 109 -14.81 22.87 18.80
C ALA A 109 -14.90 21.38 18.41
N ARG A 110 -15.24 21.12 17.14
CA ARG A 110 -15.25 19.74 16.61
C ARG A 110 -13.86 19.09 16.65
N PHE A 111 -12.83 19.79 16.20
CA PHE A 111 -11.45 19.29 16.21
C PHE A 111 -10.95 18.95 17.63
N LYS A 112 -11.28 19.79 18.61
CA LYS A 112 -10.95 19.54 20.03
C LYS A 112 -11.63 18.29 20.57
N GLU A 113 -12.89 18.06 20.18
CA GLU A 113 -13.60 16.84 20.56
C GLU A 113 -12.96 15.59 19.96
N VAL A 114 -12.55 15.63 18.70
CA VAL A 114 -11.80 14.52 18.07
C VAL A 114 -10.45 14.32 18.76
N ALA A 115 -9.71 15.40 19.05
CA ALA A 115 -8.44 15.34 19.76
C ALA A 115 -8.58 14.70 21.15
N ARG A 116 -9.65 15.03 21.88
CA ARG A 116 -9.99 14.40 23.16
C ARG A 116 -10.20 12.89 23.03
N LYS A 117 -11.00 12.45 22.04
CA LYS A 117 -11.23 11.02 21.76
C LYS A 117 -9.91 10.28 21.47
N LEU A 118 -9.00 10.90 20.71
CA LEU A 118 -7.69 10.32 20.38
C LEU A 118 -6.80 10.14 21.61
N LEU A 119 -6.86 11.04 22.59
CA LEU A 119 -6.10 10.95 23.84
C LEU A 119 -6.69 9.93 24.82
N GLU A 120 -8.00 9.70 24.81
CA GLU A 120 -8.64 8.68 25.65
C GLU A 120 -8.25 7.23 25.29
N VAL A 121 -7.81 6.97 24.05
CA VAL A 121 -7.46 5.62 23.61
C VAL A 121 -6.35 4.99 24.48
N PRO A 122 -5.17 5.59 24.66
CA PRO A 122 -4.15 5.03 25.52
C PRO A 122 -4.61 4.94 26.99
N GLU A 123 -5.39 5.90 27.47
CA GLU A 123 -5.90 5.91 28.86
C GLU A 123 -6.86 4.74 29.12
N LYS A 124 -7.78 4.46 28.21
CA LYS A 124 -8.69 3.29 28.27
C LYS A 124 -7.94 1.96 28.27
N LYS A 125 -6.70 1.95 27.74
CA LYS A 125 -5.80 0.77 27.78
C LYS A 125 -4.89 0.77 29.01
N GLY A 126 -5.11 1.64 29.99
CA GLY A 126 -4.29 1.73 31.18
C GLY A 126 -2.88 2.31 30.96
N SER A 127 -2.67 2.97 29.83
CA SER A 127 -1.39 3.56 29.44
C SER A 127 -1.46 5.09 29.42
N ARG A 128 -0.34 5.75 29.71
CA ARG A 128 -0.25 7.20 29.50
C ARG A 128 -0.11 7.53 28.02
N PRO A 129 -0.67 8.66 27.53
CA PRO A 129 -0.43 9.13 26.18
C PRO A 129 1.08 9.28 25.90
N THR A 130 1.51 8.71 24.77
CA THR A 130 2.89 8.85 24.30
C THR A 130 3.10 10.22 23.65
N THR A 131 4.36 10.60 23.40
CA THR A 131 4.69 11.83 22.65
C THR A 131 4.00 11.87 21.28
N THR A 132 3.86 10.73 20.62
CA THR A 132 3.13 10.61 19.34
C THR A 132 1.63 10.89 19.53
N CYS A 133 1.00 10.39 20.61
CA CYS A 133 -0.40 10.68 20.90
C CYS A 133 -0.65 12.16 21.17
N LEU A 134 0.26 12.82 21.91
CA LEU A 134 0.16 14.25 22.20
C LEU A 134 0.28 15.09 20.93
N LYS A 135 1.28 14.80 20.08
CA LYS A 135 1.44 15.46 18.76
C LYS A 135 0.21 15.27 17.86
N LEU A 136 -0.37 14.06 17.88
CA LEU A 136 -1.56 13.76 17.08
C LEU A 136 -2.75 14.62 17.53
N ALA A 137 -2.98 14.71 18.82
CA ALA A 137 -4.05 15.53 19.39
C ALA A 137 -3.84 17.02 19.12
N GLU A 138 -2.62 17.54 19.31
CA GLU A 138 -2.27 18.94 19.05
C GLU A 138 -2.48 19.31 17.58
N ALA A 139 -2.08 18.46 16.63
CA ALA A 139 -2.31 18.69 15.22
C ALA A 139 -3.82 18.62 14.89
N CYS A 140 -4.55 17.66 15.50
CA CYS A 140 -5.98 17.47 15.33
C CYS A 140 -6.79 18.71 15.77
N GLU A 141 -6.40 19.40 16.85
CA GLU A 141 -7.06 20.63 17.31
C GLU A 141 -7.11 21.75 16.24
N ASN A 142 -6.30 21.63 15.20
CA ASN A 142 -6.26 22.57 14.07
C ASN A 142 -6.69 21.89 12.74
N GLY A 143 -7.36 20.74 12.81
CA GLY A 143 -7.97 20.08 11.66
C GLY A 143 -7.04 19.19 10.82
N ALA A 144 -5.77 19.01 11.20
CA ALA A 144 -4.83 18.12 10.53
C ALA A 144 -4.46 16.94 11.43
N VAL A 145 -4.40 15.73 10.87
CA VAL A 145 -3.98 14.53 11.58
C VAL A 145 -2.96 13.74 10.76
N PHE A 146 -2.27 12.82 11.40
CA PHE A 146 -1.42 11.85 10.71
C PHE A 146 -1.92 10.42 10.94
N HIS A 147 -1.66 9.57 9.95
CA HIS A 147 -2.08 8.17 9.97
C HIS A 147 -0.92 7.27 9.50
N HIS A 148 -0.49 6.36 10.35
CA HIS A 148 0.54 5.37 10.06
C HIS A 148 0.45 4.17 11.00
N ALA A 149 1.15 3.08 10.68
CA ALA A 149 1.11 1.82 11.42
C ALA A 149 1.61 1.89 12.88
N GLY A 150 2.21 3.00 13.30
CA GLY A 150 2.66 3.22 14.70
C GLY A 150 1.58 3.75 15.63
N LEU A 151 0.39 4.07 15.15
CA LEU A 151 -0.75 4.48 15.96
C LEU A 151 -1.49 3.24 16.50
N PHE A 152 -2.22 3.44 17.60
CA PHE A 152 -3.18 2.43 18.08
C PHE A 152 -4.26 2.17 17.03
N SER A 153 -4.78 0.94 16.99
CA SER A 153 -5.83 0.56 16.04
C SER A 153 -7.06 1.44 16.19
N GLU A 154 -7.48 1.68 17.43
CA GLU A 154 -8.62 2.51 17.76
C GLU A 154 -8.40 3.99 17.41
N GLN A 155 -7.16 4.50 17.50
CA GLN A 155 -6.87 5.86 17.03
C GLN A 155 -7.01 5.95 15.51
N LYS A 156 -6.60 4.93 14.76
CA LYS A 156 -6.76 4.88 13.31
C LYS A 156 -8.24 4.86 12.93
N GLU A 157 -9.04 4.02 13.60
CA GLU A 157 -10.50 3.94 13.40
C GLU A 157 -11.17 5.29 13.65
N ILE A 158 -10.84 5.96 14.77
CA ILE A 158 -11.36 7.31 15.09
C ILE A 158 -11.00 8.30 13.97
N ILE A 159 -9.75 8.33 13.51
CA ILE A 159 -9.32 9.23 12.44
C ILE A 159 -10.11 8.97 11.16
N GLU A 160 -10.27 7.70 10.80
CA GLU A 160 -10.98 7.28 9.60
C GLU A 160 -12.46 7.68 9.64
N ASP A 161 -13.14 7.43 10.76
CA ASP A 161 -14.55 7.76 10.94
C ASP A 161 -14.76 9.28 10.99
N GLU A 162 -13.93 10.00 11.73
CA GLU A 162 -14.06 11.46 11.84
C GLU A 162 -13.70 12.17 10.53
N PHE A 163 -12.82 11.59 9.71
CA PHE A 163 -12.55 12.08 8.37
C PHE A 163 -13.74 11.84 7.43
N ARG A 164 -14.37 10.66 7.46
CA ARG A 164 -15.59 10.38 6.69
C ARG A 164 -16.74 11.35 7.07
N ASN A 165 -16.82 11.70 8.35
CA ASN A 165 -17.83 12.63 8.88
C ASN A 165 -17.51 14.11 8.63
N GLY A 166 -16.38 14.45 7.98
CA GLY A 166 -16.00 15.83 7.70
C GLY A 166 -15.42 16.59 8.90
N ASN A 167 -15.11 15.91 10.00
CA ASN A 167 -14.58 16.51 11.22
C ASN A 167 -13.05 16.62 11.25
N ILE A 168 -12.36 16.28 10.16
CA ILE A 168 -10.93 16.42 9.95
C ILE A 168 -10.73 17.00 8.55
N LEU A 169 -9.89 18.02 8.39
CA LEU A 169 -9.63 18.67 7.11
C LEU A 169 -8.59 17.96 6.27
N MET A 170 -7.54 17.40 6.93
CA MET A 170 -6.47 16.74 6.23
C MET A 170 -5.92 15.55 7.01
N ILE A 171 -5.69 14.45 6.31
CA ILE A 171 -4.88 13.33 6.81
C ILE A 171 -3.53 13.34 6.08
N ALA A 172 -2.43 13.33 6.83
CA ALA A 172 -1.09 13.01 6.33
C ALA A 172 -0.82 11.52 6.57
N ALA A 173 -0.64 10.72 5.53
CA ALA A 173 -0.55 9.26 5.62
C ALA A 173 0.70 8.69 4.94
N THR A 174 1.14 7.52 5.40
CA THR A 174 2.07 6.69 4.64
C THR A 174 1.32 5.92 3.54
N PRO A 175 2.00 5.47 2.46
CA PRO A 175 1.36 4.71 1.38
C PRO A 175 0.63 3.45 1.85
N SER A 176 0.95 2.90 3.03
CA SER A 176 0.22 1.75 3.59
C SER A 176 -1.29 2.00 3.80
N LEU A 177 -1.73 3.27 3.89
CA LEU A 177 -3.15 3.62 3.99
C LEU A 177 -3.92 3.32 2.69
N MET A 178 -3.25 3.27 1.53
CA MET A 178 -3.92 2.94 0.26
C MET A 178 -4.42 1.49 0.23
N TYR A 179 -3.85 0.61 1.06
CA TYR A 179 -4.24 -0.79 1.19
C TYR A 179 -5.15 -0.99 2.41
N GLY A 180 -6.30 -1.58 2.21
CA GLY A 180 -7.18 -2.07 3.30
C GLY A 180 -8.12 -1.05 3.95
N VAL A 181 -8.06 0.25 3.60
CA VAL A 181 -8.97 1.27 4.12
C VAL A 181 -9.62 2.05 2.99
N ASN A 182 -10.94 2.19 3.03
CA ASN A 182 -11.69 3.02 2.08
C ASN A 182 -11.85 4.45 2.64
N LEU A 183 -10.90 5.33 2.30
CA LEU A 183 -10.91 6.74 2.65
C LEU A 183 -10.77 7.61 1.40
N PRO A 184 -11.84 7.83 0.66
CA PRO A 184 -11.81 8.74 -0.48
C PRO A 184 -11.81 10.20 0.01
N SER A 185 -11.15 11.07 -0.74
CA SER A 185 -11.11 12.52 -0.50
C SER A 185 -11.21 13.25 -1.82
N LYS A 186 -11.80 14.45 -1.86
CA LYS A 186 -11.84 15.24 -3.10
C LYS A 186 -10.44 15.53 -3.63
N TYR A 187 -9.51 15.84 -2.74
CA TYR A 187 -8.13 16.17 -3.04
C TYR A 187 -7.18 15.12 -2.48
N VAL A 188 -6.41 14.49 -3.35
CA VAL A 188 -5.30 13.61 -3.00
C VAL A 188 -3.99 14.29 -3.37
N ILE A 189 -3.02 14.28 -2.48
CA ILE A 189 -1.74 14.95 -2.67
C ILE A 189 -0.63 13.94 -2.43
N ILE A 190 0.19 13.67 -3.44
CA ILE A 190 1.34 12.80 -3.34
C ILE A 190 2.58 13.70 -3.26
N ARG A 191 3.07 13.93 -2.03
CA ARG A 191 4.22 14.80 -1.79
C ARG A 191 5.53 14.11 -2.15
N ASP A 192 5.66 12.84 -1.73
CA ASP A 192 6.87 12.06 -1.89
C ASP A 192 6.63 10.91 -2.85
N TYR A 193 7.35 10.91 -3.96
CA TYR A 193 7.33 9.88 -5.00
C TYR A 193 8.56 8.96 -4.95
N THR A 194 9.30 8.99 -3.83
CA THR A 194 10.43 8.10 -3.57
C THR A 194 10.25 7.35 -2.27
N ARG A 195 10.70 6.10 -2.24
CA ARG A 195 10.78 5.27 -1.03
C ARG A 195 12.21 4.78 -0.84
N TRP A 196 12.61 4.60 0.40
CA TRP A 196 13.88 3.98 0.74
C TRP A 196 13.79 2.46 0.66
N THR A 197 14.72 1.86 -0.05
CA THR A 197 14.89 0.41 -0.16
C THR A 197 16.29 0.02 0.31
N SER A 198 16.60 -1.28 0.35
CA SER A 198 17.95 -1.78 0.62
C SER A 198 18.99 -1.27 -0.39
N GLN A 199 18.56 -0.84 -1.57
CA GLN A 199 19.40 -0.29 -2.64
C GLN A 199 19.42 1.25 -2.66
N GLY A 200 18.85 1.91 -1.63
CA GLY A 200 18.74 3.37 -1.55
C GLY A 200 17.37 3.92 -1.96
N PRO A 201 17.29 5.24 -2.22
CA PRO A 201 16.03 5.87 -2.60
C PRO A 201 15.62 5.44 -4.01
N GLN A 202 14.42 4.89 -4.14
CA GLN A 202 13.83 4.50 -5.41
C GLN A 202 12.50 5.21 -5.63
N ALA A 203 12.19 5.53 -6.88
CA ALA A 203 10.88 6.04 -7.25
C ALA A 203 9.80 4.99 -6.94
N ILE A 204 8.65 5.44 -6.48
CA ILE A 204 7.51 4.54 -6.28
C ILE A 204 7.05 3.96 -7.62
N PRO A 205 6.51 2.73 -7.65
CA PRO A 205 5.87 2.19 -8.85
C PRO A 205 4.70 3.06 -9.32
N VAL A 206 4.42 3.03 -10.63
CA VAL A 206 3.22 3.67 -11.20
C VAL A 206 1.97 3.03 -10.59
N PHE A 207 1.98 1.74 -10.34
CA PHE A 207 0.93 1.04 -9.61
C PHE A 207 0.60 1.69 -8.26
N ASP A 208 1.61 1.99 -7.42
CA ASP A 208 1.41 2.63 -6.12
C ASP A 208 0.82 4.05 -6.29
N TYR A 209 1.31 4.80 -7.30
CA TYR A 209 0.78 6.12 -7.63
C TYR A 209 -0.70 6.04 -8.04
N GLU A 210 -1.07 5.08 -8.89
CA GLU A 210 -2.46 4.86 -9.31
C GLU A 210 -3.38 4.52 -8.13
N GLN A 211 -2.93 3.66 -7.23
CA GLN A 211 -3.68 3.31 -6.01
C GLN A 211 -3.89 4.52 -5.08
N MET A 212 -2.88 5.39 -4.93
CA MET A 212 -3.02 6.63 -4.17
C MET A 212 -3.94 7.63 -4.89
N SER A 213 -3.70 7.88 -6.18
CA SER A 213 -4.50 8.80 -7.01
C SER A 213 -5.96 8.36 -7.09
N GLY A 214 -6.19 7.04 -7.12
CA GLY A 214 -7.50 6.41 -7.13
C GLY A 214 -8.38 6.79 -5.94
N ARG A 215 -7.80 7.27 -4.84
CA ARG A 215 -8.52 7.77 -3.67
C ARG A 215 -9.15 9.15 -3.86
N ALA A 216 -8.86 9.84 -4.98
CA ALA A 216 -9.43 11.15 -5.26
C ALA A 216 -10.87 11.04 -5.78
N GLY A 217 -11.78 11.81 -5.21
CA GLY A 217 -13.21 11.84 -5.53
C GLY A 217 -14.04 10.92 -4.63
N ARG A 218 -15.02 11.51 -3.93
CA ARG A 218 -15.97 10.79 -3.08
C ARG A 218 -17.25 10.53 -3.87
N PRO A 219 -17.61 9.25 -4.15
CA PRO A 219 -18.90 8.93 -4.77
C PRO A 219 -20.04 9.59 -3.99
N GLN A 220 -21.05 10.10 -4.69
CA GLN A 220 -22.24 10.79 -4.16
C GLN A 220 -22.00 12.20 -3.58
N TYR A 221 -20.76 12.63 -3.38
CA TYR A 221 -20.44 13.95 -2.81
C TYR A 221 -19.71 14.87 -3.79
N ASP A 222 -18.80 14.33 -4.58
CA ASP A 222 -17.94 15.11 -5.47
C ASP A 222 -18.27 14.84 -6.94
N SER A 223 -18.36 15.90 -7.73
CA SER A 223 -18.51 15.83 -9.20
C SER A 223 -17.18 15.52 -9.91
N SER A 224 -16.06 15.74 -9.22
CA SER A 224 -14.70 15.49 -9.72
C SER A 224 -13.72 15.28 -8.56
N GLY A 225 -12.72 14.44 -8.76
CA GLY A 225 -11.60 14.22 -7.85
C GLY A 225 -10.30 14.74 -8.46
N TYR A 226 -9.39 15.21 -7.62
CA TYR A 226 -8.11 15.78 -8.03
C TYR A 226 -6.96 15.07 -7.35
N SER A 227 -6.01 14.58 -8.13
CA SER A 227 -4.75 14.05 -7.64
C SER A 227 -3.60 14.96 -8.03
N TYR A 228 -2.82 15.39 -7.05
CA TYR A 228 -1.67 16.27 -7.25
C TYR A 228 -0.38 15.57 -6.81
N LEU A 229 0.56 15.46 -7.74
CA LEU A 229 1.94 15.06 -7.44
C LEU A 229 2.80 16.32 -7.34
N ILE A 230 3.65 16.45 -6.30
CA ILE A 230 4.40 17.69 -6.07
C ILE A 230 5.87 17.53 -6.45
N ALA A 231 6.29 18.25 -7.47
CA ALA A 231 7.67 18.43 -7.91
C ALA A 231 8.36 19.63 -7.23
N LYS A 232 9.68 19.71 -7.31
CA LYS A 232 10.47 20.87 -6.83
C LYS A 232 10.67 21.91 -7.91
N SER A 233 10.79 21.49 -9.18
CA SER A 233 11.06 22.35 -10.35
C SER A 233 10.14 21.99 -11.50
N MET A 234 10.17 22.83 -12.54
CA MET A 234 9.43 22.58 -13.78
C MET A 234 9.95 21.35 -14.53
N ASP A 235 11.28 21.16 -14.61
CA ASP A 235 11.89 20.01 -15.27
C ASP A 235 11.54 18.68 -14.57
N GLU A 236 11.57 18.70 -13.23
CA GLU A 236 11.14 17.54 -12.44
C GLU A 236 9.64 17.26 -12.65
N ALA A 237 8.80 18.30 -12.76
CA ALA A 237 7.38 18.14 -13.03
C ALA A 237 7.12 17.46 -14.37
N ALA A 238 7.81 17.86 -15.43
CA ALA A 238 7.67 17.24 -16.75
C ALA A 238 8.06 15.74 -16.72
N SER A 239 9.17 15.40 -16.06
CA SER A 239 9.60 14.01 -15.92
C SER A 239 8.62 13.16 -15.10
N LEU A 240 8.03 13.74 -14.05
CA LEU A 240 7.03 13.06 -13.22
C LEU A 240 5.70 12.91 -13.94
N GLU A 241 5.32 13.88 -14.77
CA GLU A 241 4.11 13.80 -15.57
C GLU A 241 4.21 12.69 -16.62
N GLU A 242 5.34 12.62 -17.35
CA GLU A 242 5.62 11.54 -18.28
C GLU A 242 5.54 10.16 -17.60
N ARG A 243 6.18 10.03 -16.44
CA ARG A 243 6.24 8.75 -15.72
C ARG A 243 4.93 8.31 -15.10
N TYR A 244 4.21 9.23 -14.44
CA TYR A 244 3.09 8.86 -13.56
C TYR A 244 1.72 9.21 -14.15
N VAL A 245 1.62 10.27 -14.94
CA VAL A 245 0.33 10.65 -15.54
C VAL A 245 0.10 9.91 -16.85
N TYR A 246 1.16 9.78 -17.67
CA TYR A 246 1.11 9.11 -18.97
C TYR A 246 1.79 7.74 -18.97
N GLY A 247 2.50 7.38 -17.89
CA GLY A 247 3.19 6.10 -17.78
C GLY A 247 2.22 4.93 -17.61
N GLN A 248 2.65 3.76 -18.09
CA GLN A 248 1.92 2.51 -17.91
C GLN A 248 2.22 1.90 -16.53
N VAL A 249 1.24 1.21 -15.98
CA VAL A 249 1.40 0.45 -14.73
C VAL A 249 2.35 -0.72 -14.98
N GLU A 250 3.21 -1.01 -14.03
CA GLU A 250 4.11 -2.14 -14.12
C GLU A 250 3.34 -3.47 -14.06
N PRO A 251 3.76 -4.49 -14.85
CA PRO A 251 3.14 -5.81 -14.78
C PRO A 251 3.32 -6.43 -13.39
N THR A 252 2.32 -7.14 -12.94
CA THR A 252 2.38 -7.86 -11.66
C THR A 252 3.29 -9.06 -11.78
N ASN A 253 4.38 -9.07 -11.04
CA ASN A 253 5.30 -10.19 -10.96
C ASN A 253 5.15 -10.93 -9.64
N SER A 254 5.41 -12.24 -9.67
CA SER A 254 5.50 -13.02 -8.44
C SER A 254 6.68 -12.52 -7.59
N LYS A 255 6.42 -12.20 -6.32
CA LYS A 255 7.49 -11.81 -5.39
C LYS A 255 8.56 -12.89 -5.17
N LEU A 256 8.30 -14.12 -5.59
CA LEU A 256 9.29 -15.21 -5.55
C LEU A 256 10.37 -15.04 -6.62
N ILE A 257 10.08 -14.32 -7.73
CA ILE A 257 11.08 -13.99 -8.75
C ILE A 257 12.12 -13.00 -8.20
N GLU A 258 11.65 -12.01 -7.45
CA GLU A 258 12.49 -10.91 -6.95
C GLU A 258 13.26 -11.27 -5.68
N ASN A 259 12.76 -12.23 -4.90
CA ASN A 259 13.27 -12.53 -3.57
C ASN A 259 13.41 -14.04 -3.35
N LYS A 260 14.63 -14.57 -3.52
CA LYS A 260 14.94 -15.99 -3.30
C LYS A 260 14.67 -16.46 -1.86
N ASP A 261 14.80 -15.57 -0.85
CA ASP A 261 14.48 -15.92 0.54
C ASP A 261 12.99 -16.23 0.72
N ALA A 262 12.13 -15.70 -0.14
CA ALA A 262 10.72 -16.02 -0.12
C ALA A 262 10.44 -17.48 -0.56
N ILE A 263 11.29 -18.08 -1.39
CA ILE A 263 11.19 -19.50 -1.77
C ILE A 263 11.44 -20.38 -0.54
N PHE A 264 12.49 -20.11 0.24
CA PHE A 264 12.77 -20.82 1.49
C PHE A 264 11.57 -20.79 2.44
N LYS A 265 11.00 -19.59 2.67
CA LYS A 265 9.82 -19.42 3.53
C LYS A 265 8.61 -20.20 3.02
N GLN A 266 8.42 -20.25 1.69
CA GLN A 266 7.31 -21.02 1.12
C GLN A 266 7.55 -22.53 1.27
N ILE A 267 8.76 -23.05 1.04
CA ILE A 267 9.08 -24.47 1.26
C ILE A 267 8.80 -24.85 2.72
N ILE A 268 9.34 -24.09 3.67
CA ILE A 268 9.10 -24.34 5.11
C ILE A 268 7.59 -24.34 5.40
N ALA A 269 6.86 -23.37 4.88
CA ALA A 269 5.42 -23.26 5.11
C ALA A 269 4.60 -24.42 4.51
N GLN A 270 5.02 -25.00 3.35
CA GLN A 270 4.34 -26.16 2.76
C GLN A 270 4.65 -27.44 3.57
N VAL A 271 5.89 -27.61 4.00
CA VAL A 271 6.28 -28.76 4.83
C VAL A 271 5.62 -28.69 6.22
N ALA A 272 5.66 -27.53 6.88
CA ALA A 272 5.02 -27.31 8.19
C ALA A 272 3.51 -27.57 8.19
N SER A 273 2.84 -27.17 7.07
CA SER A 273 1.39 -27.42 6.91
C SER A 273 1.05 -28.81 6.38
N THR A 274 2.02 -29.69 6.22
CA THR A 274 1.89 -31.05 5.67
C THR A 274 1.30 -31.12 4.24
N LEU A 275 1.32 -30.01 3.52
CA LEU A 275 0.86 -29.96 2.12
C LEU A 275 1.91 -30.50 1.14
N ALA A 276 3.18 -30.51 1.56
CA ALA A 276 4.26 -31.17 0.83
C ALA A 276 5.06 -32.04 1.78
N ARG A 277 5.21 -33.32 1.44
CA ARG A 277 5.97 -34.32 2.21
C ARG A 277 7.17 -34.86 1.46
N THR A 278 7.17 -34.67 0.14
CA THR A 278 8.26 -35.11 -0.74
C THR A 278 8.79 -33.94 -1.55
N PRO A 279 9.99 -34.05 -2.15
CA PRO A 279 10.48 -33.07 -3.10
C PRO A 279 9.56 -32.88 -4.30
N GLU A 280 8.90 -33.95 -4.76
CA GLU A 280 7.95 -33.95 -5.86
C GLU A 280 6.71 -33.12 -5.51
N ASP A 281 6.18 -33.26 -4.29
CA ASP A 281 5.05 -32.44 -3.81
C ASP A 281 5.38 -30.95 -3.85
N LEU A 282 6.63 -30.60 -3.50
CA LEU A 282 7.08 -29.19 -3.57
C LEU A 282 7.14 -28.72 -5.01
N GLN A 283 7.68 -29.51 -5.94
CA GLN A 283 7.73 -29.14 -7.35
C GLN A 283 6.32 -28.95 -7.90
N ASP A 284 5.41 -29.87 -7.62
CA ASP A 284 4.00 -29.79 -8.06
C ASP A 284 3.27 -28.59 -7.44
N PHE A 285 3.57 -28.25 -6.20
CA PHE A 285 3.06 -27.04 -5.57
C PHE A 285 3.54 -25.79 -6.29
N PHE A 286 4.84 -25.66 -6.51
CA PHE A 286 5.41 -24.45 -7.12
C PHE A 286 4.99 -24.30 -8.59
N LYS A 287 4.86 -25.38 -9.36
CA LYS A 287 4.31 -25.36 -10.73
C LYS A 287 2.90 -24.73 -10.79
N LYS A 288 2.06 -24.96 -9.78
CA LYS A 288 0.69 -24.42 -9.69
C LYS A 288 0.64 -22.97 -9.18
N THR A 289 1.76 -22.39 -8.73
CA THR A 289 1.81 -21.00 -8.31
C THR A 289 1.91 -20.04 -9.48
N PHE A 290 1.61 -18.75 -9.25
CA PHE A 290 1.86 -17.72 -10.25
C PHE A 290 3.34 -17.60 -10.61
N TYR A 291 4.23 -17.88 -9.66
CA TYR A 291 5.67 -18.01 -9.90
C TYR A 291 5.99 -19.10 -10.93
N GLY A 292 5.48 -20.30 -10.74
CA GLY A 292 5.66 -21.39 -11.68
C GLY A 292 5.08 -21.06 -13.06
N TYR A 293 3.88 -20.46 -13.09
CA TYR A 293 3.27 -20.01 -14.34
C TYR A 293 4.18 -19.03 -15.09
N GLN A 294 4.65 -17.96 -14.43
CA GLN A 294 5.51 -16.95 -15.06
C GLN A 294 6.87 -17.53 -15.51
N MET A 295 7.43 -18.46 -14.75
CA MET A 295 8.67 -19.14 -15.14
C MET A 295 8.50 -20.02 -16.38
N THR A 296 7.33 -20.61 -16.60
CA THR A 296 7.11 -21.58 -17.68
C THR A 296 6.40 -20.99 -18.90
N ALA A 297 5.49 -20.05 -18.74
CA ALA A 297 4.69 -19.48 -19.82
C ALA A 297 5.47 -18.54 -20.77
N ASN A 298 6.45 -17.82 -20.25
CA ASN A 298 7.20 -16.79 -21.00
C ASN A 298 8.44 -17.32 -21.76
N GLN A 299 8.72 -18.63 -21.71
CA GLN A 299 9.91 -19.16 -22.38
C GLN A 299 9.52 -20.03 -23.59
N SER A 300 10.03 -19.63 -24.74
CA SER A 300 9.89 -20.37 -26.03
C SER A 300 10.42 -21.82 -25.98
N MET A 301 10.96 -22.27 -24.85
CA MET A 301 11.44 -23.61 -24.57
C MET A 301 10.92 -24.10 -23.22
N SER A 302 9.69 -24.57 -23.16
CA SER A 302 9.01 -25.01 -21.92
C SER A 302 9.80 -26.06 -21.12
N PHE A 303 10.58 -26.92 -21.74
CA PHE A 303 11.40 -27.93 -21.09
C PHE A 303 12.50 -27.33 -20.22
N PHE A 304 13.27 -26.36 -20.73
CA PHE A 304 14.32 -25.69 -19.95
C PHE A 304 13.77 -24.86 -18.79
N ALA A 305 12.60 -24.31 -18.96
CA ALA A 305 11.92 -23.52 -17.91
C ALA A 305 11.48 -24.41 -16.74
N GLU A 306 10.91 -25.57 -17.02
CA GLU A 306 10.54 -26.54 -15.98
C GLU A 306 11.78 -27.08 -15.23
N GLU A 307 12.85 -27.38 -15.93
CA GLU A 307 14.10 -27.83 -15.32
C GLU A 307 14.75 -26.72 -14.46
N SER A 308 14.68 -25.46 -14.91
CA SER A 308 15.16 -24.31 -14.12
C SER A 308 14.37 -24.14 -12.82
N LEU A 309 13.03 -24.20 -12.89
CA LEU A 309 12.17 -24.13 -11.71
C LEU A 309 12.47 -25.26 -10.73
N LYS A 310 12.59 -26.49 -11.24
CA LYS A 310 12.97 -27.67 -10.45
C LYS A 310 14.32 -27.48 -9.78
N PHE A 311 15.31 -27.01 -10.52
CA PHE A 311 16.65 -26.77 -10.00
C PHE A 311 16.65 -25.74 -8.85
N GLU A 312 15.94 -24.63 -9.00
CA GLU A 312 15.83 -23.62 -7.92
C GLU A 312 15.16 -24.18 -6.66
N ILE A 313 14.08 -24.94 -6.81
CA ILE A 313 13.38 -25.56 -5.67
C ILE A 313 14.26 -26.59 -4.97
N MET A 314 14.96 -27.42 -5.74
CA MET A 314 15.84 -28.45 -5.19
C MET A 314 17.04 -27.86 -4.46
N ASN A 315 17.68 -26.82 -5.01
CA ASN A 315 18.78 -26.11 -4.34
C ASN A 315 18.29 -25.45 -3.02
N ALA A 316 17.09 -24.84 -3.04
CA ALA A 316 16.51 -24.26 -1.85
C ALA A 316 16.19 -25.33 -0.79
N LEU A 317 15.66 -26.49 -1.19
CA LEU A 317 15.38 -27.60 -0.28
C LEU A 317 16.67 -28.17 0.31
N GLU A 318 17.70 -28.39 -0.51
CA GLU A 318 19.02 -28.87 -0.08
C GLU A 318 19.63 -27.93 0.96
N PHE A 319 19.60 -26.62 0.72
CA PHE A 319 20.04 -25.60 1.68
C PHE A 319 19.31 -25.72 3.02
N LEU A 320 17.97 -25.88 3.01
CA LEU A 320 17.16 -26.01 4.22
C LEU A 320 17.45 -27.31 5.00
N LEU A 321 17.78 -28.42 4.30
CA LEU A 321 18.18 -29.68 4.90
C LEU A 321 19.59 -29.59 5.51
N GLN A 322 20.54 -29.02 4.79
CA GLN A 322 21.93 -28.84 5.27
C GLN A 322 22.02 -27.96 6.50
N ASN A 323 21.17 -26.93 6.58
CA ASN A 323 21.11 -26.02 7.73
C ASN A 323 20.16 -26.51 8.84
N GLN A 324 19.69 -27.74 8.79
CA GLN A 324 18.83 -28.36 9.81
C GLN A 324 17.55 -27.58 10.09
N ILE A 325 17.04 -26.83 9.11
CA ILE A 325 15.72 -26.15 9.17
C ILE A 325 14.64 -27.18 8.84
N LEU A 326 14.90 -28.04 7.88
CA LEU A 326 14.08 -29.20 7.54
C LEU A 326 14.87 -30.48 7.79
N GLN A 327 14.17 -31.60 7.92
CA GLN A 327 14.71 -32.93 8.00
C GLN A 327 13.93 -33.91 7.13
N ALA A 328 14.65 -34.84 6.48
CA ALA A 328 14.04 -35.96 5.77
C ALA A 328 13.85 -37.12 6.75
N THR A 329 12.65 -37.67 6.80
CA THR A 329 12.27 -38.80 7.63
C THR A 329 11.65 -39.92 6.77
N PRO A 330 11.52 -41.16 7.25
CA PRO A 330 10.77 -42.18 6.51
C PRO A 330 9.33 -41.82 6.18
N SER A 331 8.75 -40.91 6.93
CA SER A 331 7.37 -40.37 6.70
C SER A 331 7.33 -39.09 5.86
N GLY A 332 8.47 -38.70 5.28
CA GLY A 332 8.62 -37.51 4.42
C GLY A 332 9.36 -36.35 5.10
N LEU A 333 9.33 -35.19 4.43
CA LEU A 333 9.92 -33.94 4.90
C LEU A 333 9.18 -33.42 6.14
N LYS A 334 9.92 -32.92 7.12
CA LYS A 334 9.40 -32.31 8.35
C LYS A 334 10.23 -31.06 8.72
N THR A 335 9.61 -30.12 9.38
CA THR A 335 10.32 -29.02 10.07
C THR A 335 11.02 -29.55 11.31
N THR A 336 12.22 -29.04 11.59
CA THR A 336 12.89 -29.24 12.87
C THR A 336 12.35 -28.28 13.93
N PRO A 337 12.66 -28.45 15.24
CA PRO A 337 12.34 -27.45 16.25
C PRO A 337 12.86 -26.05 15.91
N PHE A 338 14.04 -25.96 15.27
CA PHE A 338 14.62 -24.71 14.80
C PHE A 338 13.87 -24.15 13.58
N GLY A 339 13.39 -24.99 12.69
CA GLY A 339 12.59 -24.57 11.53
C GLY A 339 11.15 -24.15 11.86
N ASN A 340 10.69 -24.37 13.08
CA ASN A 340 9.37 -23.95 13.56
C ASN A 340 9.38 -22.57 14.25
N LEU A 341 10.54 -21.96 14.48
CA LEU A 341 10.70 -20.61 15.00
C LEU A 341 10.52 -19.57 13.90
#